data_9a531ca0facb229f35877a09810aa8d2
#
_entry.id   9a531ca0facb229f35877a09810aa8d2
#
_cell.length_a   1.000
_cell.length_b   1.000
_cell.length_c   1.000
_cell.angle_alpha   90.00
_cell.angle_beta   90.00
_cell.angle_gamma   90.00
#
_symmetry.space_group_name_H-M   'P 1'
#
loop_
_entity.id
_entity.type
_entity.pdbx_description
1 polymer ?
#
loop_
_entity_poly.entity_id
_entity_poly.type
_entity_poly.pdbx_seq_one_letter_code
_entity_poly.pdbx_strand_id
1 'polypeptide(L)'
;MVIANPKSDNRNMQRLMRYVNDIKIGGILFHKGDPVTQAEVTNRLQKASRIPMLVSLDGEWGLSMRLSGTTRFPKNMMLGAIEDNALIEEYGKEVGRQCREMGIHINFAPDMDVNSNVDNPVIGLRSFGENPEAVAEKGIAYARGLESTGILSVSKHFPGHGDLSLIHI
;
A
#
# COMPACT_ATOMS: atom_id res chain seq x y z
N MET A 1 3.36 6.34 -13.73
CA MET A 1 3.96 5.75 -12.50
C MET A 1 4.84 4.58 -12.89
N VAL A 2 5.98 4.38 -12.26
CA VAL A 2 6.90 3.27 -12.53
C VAL A 2 6.99 2.39 -11.28
N ILE A 3 6.88 1.06 -11.47
CA ILE A 3 7.07 0.10 -10.38
C ILE A 3 8.57 -0.11 -10.18
N ALA A 4 9.05 0.06 -8.97
CA ALA A 4 10.45 -0.13 -8.61
C ALA A 4 10.60 -1.14 -7.47
N ASN A 5 11.53 -2.06 -7.66
CA ASN A 5 12.14 -2.80 -6.56
C ASN A 5 13.49 -2.11 -6.30
N PRO A 6 13.57 -1.23 -5.31
CA PRO A 6 14.80 -0.51 -5.09
C PRO A 6 15.87 -1.50 -4.63
N LYS A 7 16.84 -1.70 -5.50
CA LYS A 7 18.15 -2.20 -5.13
C LYS A 7 19.07 -1.01 -5.26
N SER A 8 19.93 -0.81 -4.30
CA SER A 8 20.94 0.24 -4.32
C SER A 8 22.05 0.00 -5.38
N ASP A 9 21.89 -1.04 -6.23
CA ASP A 9 22.84 -1.30 -7.28
C ASP A 9 22.84 -0.16 -8.33
N ASN A 10 24.02 0.16 -8.84
CA ASN A 10 24.22 1.26 -9.77
C ASN A 10 23.36 1.13 -11.04
N ARG A 11 23.12 -0.08 -11.54
CA ARG A 11 22.36 -0.31 -12.78
C ARG A 11 20.89 0.06 -12.61
N ASN A 12 20.28 -0.36 -11.50
CA ASN A 12 18.89 -0.04 -11.22
C ASN A 12 18.70 1.46 -10.98
N MET A 13 19.61 2.07 -10.24
CA MET A 13 19.58 3.52 -9.99
C MET A 13 19.74 4.32 -11.29
N GLN A 14 20.67 3.93 -12.18
CA GLN A 14 20.82 4.59 -13.48
C GLN A 14 19.53 4.52 -14.31
N ARG A 15 18.85 3.37 -14.32
CA ARG A 15 17.58 3.21 -15.02
C ARG A 15 16.49 4.13 -14.43
N LEU A 16 16.36 4.19 -13.11
CA LEU A 16 15.40 5.07 -12.45
C LEU A 16 15.69 6.55 -12.71
N MET A 17 16.96 6.94 -12.69
CA MET A 17 17.38 8.31 -13.00
C MET A 17 17.04 8.69 -14.44
N ARG A 18 17.17 7.78 -15.42
CA ARG A 18 16.70 8.01 -16.79
C ARG A 18 15.19 8.24 -16.85
N TYR A 19 14.41 7.48 -16.12
CA TYR A 19 12.95 7.68 -16.07
C TYR A 19 12.59 9.06 -15.51
N VAL A 20 13.32 9.53 -14.50
CA VAL A 20 13.11 10.87 -13.94
C VAL A 20 13.56 11.97 -14.90
N ASN A 21 14.78 11.86 -15.45
CA ASN A 21 15.40 12.95 -16.22
C ASN A 21 14.89 13.04 -17.66
N ASP A 22 14.71 11.90 -18.33
CA ASP A 22 14.40 11.85 -19.77
C ASP A 22 12.89 11.70 -19.99
N ILE A 23 12.23 10.77 -19.26
CA ILE A 23 10.80 10.48 -19.41
C ILE A 23 9.95 11.39 -18.54
N LYS A 24 10.52 11.94 -17.45
CA LYS A 24 9.84 12.86 -16.50
C LYS A 24 8.61 12.21 -15.85
N ILE A 25 8.80 11.02 -15.31
CA ILE A 25 7.74 10.28 -14.61
C ILE A 25 7.17 11.09 -13.44
N GLY A 26 5.84 11.03 -13.24
CA GLY A 26 5.15 11.75 -12.17
C GLY A 26 5.08 10.97 -10.84
N GLY A 27 5.47 9.70 -10.81
CA GLY A 27 5.43 8.91 -9.58
C GLY A 27 6.10 7.56 -9.68
N ILE A 28 6.35 6.97 -8.50
CA ILE A 28 7.01 5.68 -8.32
C ILE A 28 6.25 4.82 -7.31
N LEU A 29 6.10 3.53 -7.61
CA LEU A 29 5.56 2.53 -6.70
C LEU A 29 6.70 1.66 -6.18
N PHE A 30 6.89 1.60 -4.88
CA PHE A 30 7.80 0.65 -4.25
C PHE A 30 7.11 -0.69 -4.00
N HIS A 31 7.68 -1.77 -4.53
CA HIS A 31 7.08 -3.09 -4.43
C HIS A 31 7.74 -4.00 -3.39
N LYS A 32 9.06 -3.89 -3.22
CA LYS A 32 9.85 -4.62 -2.21
C LYS A 32 11.07 -3.82 -1.82
N GLY A 33 11.54 -3.98 -0.59
CA GLY A 33 12.79 -3.37 -0.13
C GLY A 33 12.92 -3.39 1.38
N ASP A 34 13.72 -2.46 1.86
CA ASP A 34 13.87 -2.11 3.26
C ASP A 34 13.75 -0.59 3.40
N PRO A 35 13.47 -0.08 4.62
CA PRO A 35 13.24 1.35 4.83
C PRO A 35 14.43 2.23 4.44
N VAL A 36 15.65 1.80 4.74
CA VAL A 36 16.87 2.60 4.48
C VAL A 36 17.10 2.77 2.99
N THR A 37 17.11 1.65 2.25
CA THR A 37 17.28 1.67 0.79
C THR A 37 16.15 2.46 0.12
N GLN A 38 14.90 2.32 0.58
CA GLN A 38 13.80 3.08 0.01
C GLN A 38 13.97 4.59 0.25
N ALA A 39 14.33 5.01 1.46
CA ALA A 39 14.54 6.42 1.77
C ALA A 39 15.67 7.02 0.93
N GLU A 40 16.80 6.32 0.78
CA GLU A 40 17.92 6.76 -0.06
C GLU A 40 17.50 6.92 -1.53
N VAL A 41 16.81 5.92 -2.08
CA VAL A 41 16.33 5.96 -3.47
C VAL A 41 15.33 7.10 -3.66
N THR A 42 14.35 7.22 -2.76
CA THR A 42 13.36 8.30 -2.80
C THR A 42 14.03 9.67 -2.80
N ASN A 43 14.94 9.92 -1.87
CA ASN A 43 15.65 11.20 -1.76
C ASN A 43 16.45 11.54 -3.02
N ARG A 44 17.16 10.57 -3.60
CA ARG A 44 17.92 10.76 -4.83
C ARG A 44 17.03 11.09 -6.02
N LEU A 45 15.90 10.37 -6.17
CA LEU A 45 14.97 10.59 -7.28
C LEU A 45 14.22 11.92 -7.13
N GLN A 46 13.76 12.25 -5.92
CA GLN A 46 13.11 13.55 -5.64
C GLN A 46 14.05 14.73 -5.90
N LYS A 47 15.33 14.62 -5.51
CA LYS A 47 16.33 15.66 -5.77
C LYS A 47 16.58 15.88 -7.28
N ALA A 48 16.47 14.82 -8.09
CA ALA A 48 16.66 14.89 -9.54
C ALA A 48 15.40 15.35 -10.28
N SER A 49 14.24 15.21 -9.67
CA SER A 49 12.95 15.52 -10.29
C SER A 49 12.69 17.03 -10.29
N ARG A 50 12.30 17.58 -11.45
CA ARG A 50 11.93 19.00 -11.57
C ARG A 50 10.60 19.31 -10.86
N ILE A 51 9.67 18.37 -10.89
CA ILE A 51 8.39 18.43 -10.19
C ILE A 51 8.39 17.26 -9.19
N PRO A 52 8.10 17.49 -7.90
CA PRO A 52 8.08 16.42 -6.93
C PRO A 52 7.20 15.25 -7.38
N MET A 53 7.74 14.02 -7.28
CA MET A 53 7.03 12.82 -7.69
C MET A 53 6.14 12.30 -6.57
N LEU A 54 5.02 11.68 -6.94
CA LEU A 54 4.23 10.89 -6.02
C LEU A 54 4.94 9.57 -5.72
N VAL A 55 5.03 9.23 -4.45
CA VAL A 55 5.59 7.96 -3.97
C VAL A 55 4.45 7.12 -3.43
N SER A 56 4.37 5.88 -3.85
CA SER A 56 3.29 4.97 -3.48
C SER A 56 3.80 3.58 -3.08
N LEU A 57 2.95 2.87 -2.37
CA LEU A 57 3.22 1.53 -1.87
C LEU A 57 1.89 0.76 -1.69
N ASP A 58 1.93 -0.57 -1.80
CA ASP A 58 0.86 -1.45 -1.33
C ASP A 58 1.13 -1.84 0.14
N GLY A 59 0.48 -1.21 1.08
CA GLY A 59 0.64 -1.48 2.49
C GLY A 59 -0.68 -1.84 3.17
N GLU A 60 -1.38 -2.88 2.67
CA GLU A 60 -2.71 -3.27 3.14
C GLU A 60 -2.74 -3.58 4.64
N TRP A 61 -1.70 -4.27 5.13
CA TRP A 61 -1.47 -4.53 6.55
C TRP A 61 -0.19 -3.85 7.06
N GLY A 62 0.04 -2.62 6.60
CA GLY A 62 1.19 -1.80 6.98
C GLY A 62 2.41 -2.02 6.09
N LEU A 63 3.48 -1.32 6.40
CA LEU A 63 4.70 -1.30 5.59
C LEU A 63 5.36 -2.67 5.45
N SER A 64 5.19 -3.55 6.44
CA SER A 64 5.79 -4.89 6.44
C SER A 64 5.32 -5.80 5.30
N MET A 65 4.23 -5.44 4.63
CA MET A 65 3.82 -6.10 3.39
C MET A 65 4.89 -5.99 2.30
N ARG A 66 5.64 -4.88 2.29
CA ARG A 66 6.62 -4.54 1.24
C ARG A 66 8.03 -4.28 1.76
N LEU A 67 8.16 -3.77 2.98
CA LEU A 67 9.43 -3.35 3.55
C LEU A 67 9.83 -4.26 4.71
N SER A 68 10.91 -5.00 4.53
CA SER A 68 11.47 -5.84 5.59
C SER A 68 11.97 -4.98 6.76
N GLY A 69 11.89 -5.52 7.97
CA GLY A 69 12.36 -4.81 9.17
C GLY A 69 11.41 -3.76 9.73
N THR A 70 10.20 -3.62 9.17
CA THR A 70 9.14 -2.75 9.72
C THR A 70 8.17 -3.52 10.61
N THR A 71 7.35 -2.79 11.37
CA THR A 71 6.33 -3.38 12.26
C THR A 71 5.39 -4.29 11.49
N ARG A 72 5.22 -5.51 11.98
CA ARG A 72 4.28 -6.47 11.41
C ARG A 72 2.94 -6.37 12.12
N PHE A 73 1.92 -6.02 11.36
CA PHE A 73 0.54 -6.05 11.82
C PHE A 73 -0.15 -7.33 11.36
N PRO A 74 -1.27 -7.71 12.01
CA PRO A 74 -2.14 -8.78 11.53
C PRO A 74 -2.66 -8.48 10.12
N LYS A 75 -3.02 -9.53 9.38
CA LYS A 75 -3.73 -9.37 8.12
C LYS A 75 -5.19 -8.94 8.35
N ASN A 76 -5.80 -8.37 7.33
CA ASN A 76 -7.12 -7.74 7.42
C ASN A 76 -8.22 -8.69 7.94
N MET A 77 -8.20 -9.97 7.61
CA MET A 77 -9.17 -10.95 8.11
C MET A 77 -9.17 -11.02 9.66
N MET A 78 -8.00 -10.95 10.29
CA MET A 78 -7.90 -10.91 11.74
C MET A 78 -8.41 -9.57 12.31
N LEU A 79 -8.14 -8.47 11.61
CA LEU A 79 -8.64 -7.14 11.98
C LEU A 79 -10.16 -7.05 11.81
N GLY A 80 -10.72 -7.77 10.85
CA GLY A 80 -12.16 -7.88 10.63
C GLY A 80 -12.93 -8.45 11.82
N ALA A 81 -12.29 -9.25 12.67
CA ALA A 81 -12.88 -9.80 13.89
C ALA A 81 -12.97 -8.78 15.05
N ILE A 82 -12.37 -7.61 14.93
CA ILE A 82 -12.46 -6.55 15.93
C ILE A 82 -13.84 -5.88 15.80
N GLU A 83 -14.61 -5.82 16.87
CA GLU A 83 -15.94 -5.22 16.85
C GLU A 83 -15.89 -3.69 16.78
N ASP A 84 -14.98 -3.07 17.54
CA ASP A 84 -14.82 -1.62 17.61
C ASP A 84 -14.06 -1.04 16.40
N ASN A 85 -14.81 -0.38 15.51
CA ASN A 85 -14.25 0.25 14.32
C ASN A 85 -13.30 1.43 14.63
N ALA A 86 -13.36 2.02 15.84
CA ALA A 86 -12.41 3.05 16.24
C ALA A 86 -10.97 2.50 16.32
N LEU A 87 -10.80 1.23 16.72
CA LEU A 87 -9.49 0.58 16.71
C LEU A 87 -8.95 0.36 15.28
N ILE A 88 -9.84 0.12 14.31
CA ILE A 88 -9.46 0.02 12.89
C ILE A 88 -9.04 1.39 12.35
N GLU A 89 -9.70 2.45 12.75
CA GLU A 89 -9.31 3.82 12.40
C GLU A 89 -7.94 4.19 13.00
N GLU A 90 -7.70 3.90 14.28
CA GLU A 90 -6.39 4.11 14.92
C GLU A 90 -5.28 3.26 14.27
N TYR A 91 -5.60 2.04 13.87
CA TYR A 91 -4.68 1.20 13.09
C TYR A 91 -4.34 1.85 11.74
N GLY A 92 -5.34 2.34 11.01
CA GLY A 92 -5.14 3.07 9.74
C GLY A 92 -4.28 4.32 9.93
N LYS A 93 -4.47 5.05 11.02
CA LYS A 93 -3.69 6.22 11.40
C LYS A 93 -2.23 5.87 11.68
N GLU A 94 -1.96 4.77 12.39
CA GLU A 94 -0.59 4.33 12.63
C GLU A 94 0.12 3.92 11.32
N VAL A 95 -0.55 3.17 10.44
CA VAL A 95 -0.01 2.85 9.10
C VAL A 95 0.26 4.13 8.31
N GLY A 96 -0.64 5.09 8.35
CA GLY A 96 -0.47 6.38 7.68
C GLY A 96 0.72 7.19 8.24
N ARG A 97 0.90 7.20 9.56
CA ARG A 97 2.06 7.81 10.21
C ARG A 97 3.37 7.21 9.71
N GLN A 98 3.45 5.87 9.63
CA GLN A 98 4.63 5.18 9.10
C GLN A 98 4.85 5.50 7.62
N CYS A 99 3.80 5.57 6.81
CA CYS A 99 3.89 5.98 5.41
C CYS A 99 4.50 7.39 5.29
N ARG A 100 4.04 8.33 6.10
CA ARG A 100 4.59 9.71 6.09
C ARG A 100 6.06 9.76 6.45
N GLU A 101 6.50 9.03 7.46
CA GLU A 101 7.91 8.95 7.85
C GLU A 101 8.79 8.42 6.73
N MET A 102 8.25 7.54 5.89
CA MET A 102 8.92 6.98 4.73
C MET A 102 8.80 7.83 3.45
N GLY A 103 8.16 9.01 3.52
CA GLY A 103 7.93 9.86 2.35
C GLY A 103 6.97 9.26 1.32
N ILE A 104 6.08 8.37 1.75
CA ILE A 104 5.01 7.79 0.94
C ILE A 104 3.82 8.74 0.96
N HIS A 105 3.22 9.00 -0.20
CA HIS A 105 2.08 9.88 -0.39
C HIS A 105 0.77 9.12 -0.61
N ILE A 106 0.86 7.93 -1.21
CA ILE A 106 -0.29 7.10 -1.59
C ILE A 106 -0.08 5.69 -1.05
N ASN A 107 -1.06 5.17 -0.32
CA ASN A 107 -1.13 3.75 0.02
C ASN A 107 -2.28 3.11 -0.77
N PHE A 108 -1.96 2.08 -1.58
CA PHE A 108 -2.98 1.28 -2.26
C PHE A 108 -3.63 0.30 -1.27
N ALA A 109 -4.42 0.88 -0.39
CA ALA A 109 -5.20 0.25 0.67
C ALA A 109 -6.36 1.19 1.06
N PRO A 110 -7.44 0.65 1.62
CA PRO A 110 -7.70 -0.73 2.02
C PRO A 110 -8.05 -1.68 0.87
N ASP A 111 -7.90 -2.99 1.14
CA ASP A 111 -8.55 -4.04 0.35
C ASP A 111 -10.03 -4.10 0.78
N MET A 112 -10.93 -3.80 -0.17
CA MET A 112 -12.39 -3.77 0.02
C MET A 112 -13.09 -5.02 -0.52
N ASP A 113 -12.31 -5.99 -1.00
CA ASP A 113 -12.86 -7.23 -1.54
C ASP A 113 -13.50 -8.06 -0.44
N VAL A 114 -14.70 -8.54 -0.70
CA VAL A 114 -15.40 -9.47 0.18
C VAL A 114 -14.90 -10.89 -0.09
N ASN A 115 -14.55 -11.64 0.95
CA ASN A 115 -14.12 -13.03 0.81
C ASN A 115 -15.32 -13.96 0.56
N SER A 116 -16.00 -13.77 -0.58
CA SER A 116 -17.18 -14.52 -0.99
C SER A 116 -16.87 -15.95 -1.47
N ASN A 117 -15.63 -16.20 -1.88
CA ASN A 117 -15.13 -17.50 -2.29
C ASN A 117 -13.92 -17.91 -1.45
N VAL A 118 -14.10 -18.90 -0.59
CA VAL A 118 -13.06 -19.41 0.32
C VAL A 118 -11.85 -19.99 -0.44
N ASP A 119 -12.06 -20.47 -1.66
CA ASP A 119 -11.01 -21.03 -2.52
C ASP A 119 -10.28 -19.96 -3.35
N ASN A 120 -10.61 -18.69 -3.18
CA ASN A 120 -9.92 -17.59 -3.86
C ASN A 120 -8.46 -17.51 -3.38
N PRO A 121 -7.47 -17.79 -4.25
CA PRO A 121 -6.06 -17.85 -3.84
C PRO A 121 -5.43 -16.46 -3.66
N VAL A 122 -6.13 -15.40 -4.06
CA VAL A 122 -5.59 -14.02 -4.11
C VAL A 122 -6.08 -13.18 -2.95
N ILE A 123 -7.37 -13.17 -2.67
CA ILE A 123 -7.98 -12.33 -1.63
C ILE A 123 -7.84 -12.99 -0.25
N GLY A 124 -8.60 -14.01 0.06
CA GLY A 124 -8.49 -14.75 1.32
C GLY A 124 -8.26 -13.84 2.54
N LEU A 125 -7.14 -14.01 3.21
CA LEU A 125 -6.77 -13.26 4.41
C LEU A 125 -6.54 -11.75 4.20
N ARG A 126 -6.56 -11.26 2.97
CA ARG A 126 -6.46 -9.82 2.65
C ARG A 126 -7.78 -9.10 2.85
N SER A 127 -8.92 -9.81 2.72
CA SER A 127 -10.24 -9.26 3.03
C SER A 127 -10.41 -9.04 4.54
N PHE A 128 -11.27 -8.07 4.90
CA PHE A 128 -11.73 -7.91 6.27
C PHE A 128 -12.82 -8.92 6.69
N GLY A 129 -13.39 -9.69 5.75
CA GLY A 129 -14.39 -10.70 6.05
C GLY A 129 -15.24 -11.12 4.87
N GLU A 130 -16.34 -11.83 5.21
CA GLU A 130 -17.26 -12.44 4.24
C GLU A 130 -18.58 -11.67 4.12
N ASN A 131 -18.84 -10.73 5.04
CA ASN A 131 -20.03 -9.89 5.03
C ASN A 131 -19.72 -8.53 4.38
N PRO A 132 -20.40 -8.14 3.29
CA PRO A 132 -20.11 -6.90 2.56
C PRO A 132 -20.20 -5.62 3.41
N GLU A 133 -21.22 -5.53 4.28
CA GLU A 133 -21.43 -4.37 5.13
C GLU A 133 -20.29 -4.23 6.14
N ALA A 134 -19.91 -5.33 6.80
CA ALA A 134 -18.79 -5.34 7.74
C ALA A 134 -17.46 -4.98 7.05
N VAL A 135 -17.20 -5.51 5.85
CA VAL A 135 -16.01 -5.17 5.05
C VAL A 135 -16.01 -3.68 4.72
N ALA A 136 -17.15 -3.13 4.31
CA ALA A 136 -17.28 -1.70 3.99
C ALA A 136 -17.00 -0.82 5.22
N GLU A 137 -17.59 -1.14 6.39
CA GLU A 137 -17.36 -0.39 7.62
C GLU A 137 -15.89 -0.40 8.05
N LYS A 138 -15.24 -1.57 8.03
CA LYS A 138 -13.81 -1.72 8.35
C LYS A 138 -12.92 -0.94 7.37
N GLY A 139 -13.19 -1.09 6.08
CA GLY A 139 -12.43 -0.39 5.04
C GLY A 139 -12.57 1.12 5.14
N ILE A 140 -13.78 1.64 5.42
CA ILE A 140 -14.02 3.08 5.66
C ILE A 140 -13.24 3.57 6.88
N ALA A 141 -13.28 2.83 7.99
CA ALA A 141 -12.55 3.20 9.21
C ALA A 141 -11.04 3.24 8.95
N TYR A 142 -10.49 2.22 8.28
CA TYR A 142 -9.08 2.18 7.90
C TYR A 142 -8.69 3.35 6.98
N ALA A 143 -9.49 3.62 5.94
CA ALA A 143 -9.24 4.74 5.02
C ALA A 143 -9.25 6.09 5.74
N ARG A 144 -10.22 6.33 6.64
CA ARG A 144 -10.26 7.55 7.47
C ARG A 144 -8.99 7.71 8.31
N GLY A 145 -8.54 6.63 8.93
CA GLY A 145 -7.29 6.62 9.69
C GLY A 145 -6.10 7.02 8.83
N LEU A 146 -5.92 6.41 7.66
CA LEU A 146 -4.86 6.76 6.69
C LEU A 146 -4.93 8.25 6.31
N GLU A 147 -6.10 8.71 5.88
CA GLU A 147 -6.30 10.06 5.36
C GLU A 147 -6.14 11.13 6.43
N SER A 148 -6.45 10.81 7.69
CA SER A 148 -6.22 11.72 8.82
C SER A 148 -4.75 12.12 9.00
N THR A 149 -3.82 11.32 8.45
CA THR A 149 -2.39 11.59 8.47
C THR A 149 -1.87 12.31 7.22
N GLY A 150 -2.76 12.59 6.24
CA GLY A 150 -2.42 13.21 4.96
C GLY A 150 -1.92 12.22 3.89
N ILE A 151 -2.09 10.91 4.11
CA ILE A 151 -1.83 9.87 3.11
C ILE A 151 -3.10 9.68 2.28
N LEU A 152 -2.96 9.62 0.96
CA LEU A 152 -4.07 9.26 0.08
C LEU A 152 -4.32 7.76 0.16
N SER A 153 -5.53 7.36 0.55
CA SER A 153 -5.99 5.98 0.49
C SER A 153 -6.52 5.65 -0.90
N VAL A 154 -6.33 4.41 -1.35
CA VAL A 154 -6.85 3.92 -2.62
C VAL A 154 -7.49 2.56 -2.39
N SER A 155 -8.80 2.57 -2.24
CA SER A 155 -9.60 1.35 -2.11
C SER A 155 -9.49 0.47 -3.35
N LYS A 156 -9.40 -0.83 -3.17
CA LYS A 156 -9.23 -1.82 -4.24
C LYS A 156 -9.90 -3.15 -3.87
N HIS A 157 -10.27 -3.97 -4.85
CA HIS A 157 -10.03 -3.87 -6.30
C HIS A 157 -11.37 -3.65 -7.00
N PHE A 158 -11.54 -2.55 -7.68
CA PHE A 158 -12.77 -2.29 -8.41
C PHE A 158 -12.80 -3.09 -9.73
N PRO A 159 -13.92 -3.74 -10.10
CA PRO A 159 -15.23 -3.75 -9.44
C PRO A 159 -15.37 -4.78 -8.30
N GLY A 160 -14.36 -5.58 -8.00
CA GLY A 160 -14.28 -6.59 -6.95
C GLY A 160 -13.52 -7.83 -7.41
N HIS A 161 -12.79 -8.45 -6.48
CA HIS A 161 -11.94 -9.62 -6.75
C HIS A 161 -12.26 -10.81 -5.85
N GLY A 162 -13.25 -10.68 -4.95
CA GLY A 162 -13.55 -11.67 -3.91
C GLY A 162 -13.97 -13.05 -4.43
N ASP A 163 -14.64 -13.13 -5.56
CA ASP A 163 -15.12 -14.35 -6.20
C ASP A 163 -14.30 -14.79 -7.42
N LEU A 164 -13.30 -14.00 -7.84
CA LEU A 164 -12.49 -14.31 -9.01
C LEU A 164 -11.42 -15.37 -8.70
N SER A 165 -11.12 -16.18 -9.71
CA SER A 165 -9.98 -17.07 -9.72
C SER A 165 -8.89 -16.53 -10.66
N LEU A 166 -7.67 -17.07 -10.55
CA LEU A 166 -6.52 -16.65 -11.39
C LEU A 166 -6.75 -16.83 -12.88
N ILE A 167 -7.74 -17.65 -13.29
CA ILE A 167 -8.08 -17.84 -14.70
C ILE A 167 -8.95 -16.71 -15.27
N HIS A 168 -9.43 -15.80 -14.44
CA HIS A 168 -10.25 -14.65 -14.84
C HIS A 168 -9.48 -13.33 -14.93
N ILE A 169 -8.17 -13.38 -14.67
CA ILE A 169 -7.29 -12.18 -14.65
C ILE A 169 -6.47 -12.10 -15.94
#